data_b794cd52df0a8d7767193eddd85c4304
#
_entry.id   b794cd52df0a8d7767193eddd85c4304
#
_cell.length_a   1.000
_cell.length_b   1.000
_cell.length_c   1.000
_cell.angle_alpha   90.00
_cell.angle_beta   90.00
_cell.angle_gamma   90.00
#
_symmetry.space_group_name_H-M   'P 1'
#
loop_
_entity.id
_entity.type
_entity.pdbx_description
1 polymer ?
#
loop_
_entity_poly.entity_id
_entity_poly.type
_entity_poly.pdbx_seq_one_letter_code
_entity_poly.pdbx_strand_id
1 'polypeptide(L)'
;MKALGMARTAEVKRDARIGEADAKRDAQIKEAIAEEERMAARLLNDAEIAKSKRDFELKKAAYDVEVHTKVNYPIYVRYYSNIQNQ
;
A
#
# COMPACT_ATOMS: atom_id res chain seq x y z
N MET A 1 33.12 -20.00 -51.45
CA MET A 1 33.54 -19.10 -50.36
C MET A 1 32.47 -18.14 -49.95
N LYS A 2 31.71 -17.56 -50.89
CA LYS A 2 30.55 -16.72 -50.54
C LYS A 2 29.49 -17.48 -49.78
N ALA A 3 29.21 -18.73 -50.11
CA ALA A 3 28.18 -19.54 -49.42
C ALA A 3 28.53 -19.79 -47.97
N LEU A 4 29.81 -20.02 -47.64
CA LEU A 4 30.25 -20.23 -46.28
C LEU A 4 30.16 -18.94 -45.44
N GLY A 5 30.53 -17.81 -46.04
CA GLY A 5 30.41 -16.50 -45.42
C GLY A 5 28.95 -16.10 -45.15
N MET A 6 28.06 -16.39 -46.09
CA MET A 6 26.62 -16.11 -45.94
C MET A 6 25.99 -17.01 -44.86
N ALA A 7 26.37 -18.30 -44.81
CA ALA A 7 25.88 -19.21 -43.78
C ALA A 7 26.33 -18.77 -42.39
N ARG A 8 27.55 -18.33 -42.24
CA ARG A 8 28.10 -17.83 -40.97
C ARG A 8 27.42 -16.54 -40.53
N THR A 9 27.19 -15.65 -41.48
CA THR A 9 26.46 -14.39 -41.21
C THR A 9 25.03 -14.66 -40.77
N ALA A 10 24.35 -15.61 -41.40
CA ALA A 10 23.01 -16.02 -41.04
C ALA A 10 22.96 -16.62 -39.63
N GLU A 11 23.97 -17.46 -39.29
CA GLU A 11 24.07 -18.04 -37.95
C GLU A 11 24.30 -16.98 -36.86
N VAL A 12 25.21 -16.03 -37.11
CA VAL A 12 25.48 -14.94 -36.18
C VAL A 12 24.23 -14.08 -35.96
N LYS A 13 23.51 -13.77 -37.04
CA LYS A 13 22.26 -13.00 -36.94
C LYS A 13 21.20 -13.74 -36.12
N ARG A 14 21.09 -15.07 -36.35
CA ARG A 14 20.16 -15.91 -35.59
C ARG A 14 20.50 -15.91 -34.12
N ASP A 15 21.78 -16.11 -33.77
CA ASP A 15 22.25 -16.12 -32.39
C ASP A 15 22.05 -14.78 -31.72
N ALA A 16 22.27 -13.69 -32.44
CA ALA A 16 22.01 -12.35 -31.94
C ALA A 16 20.52 -12.12 -31.63
N ARG A 17 19.62 -12.60 -32.49
CA ARG A 17 18.16 -12.49 -32.26
C ARG A 17 17.72 -13.30 -31.05
N ILE A 18 18.26 -14.49 -30.89
CA ILE A 18 17.98 -15.34 -29.71
C ILE A 18 18.48 -14.65 -28.45
N GLY A 19 19.71 -14.09 -28.48
CA GLY A 19 20.24 -13.34 -27.34
C GLY A 19 19.42 -12.13 -26.97
N GLU A 20 18.95 -11.36 -27.98
CA GLU A 20 18.07 -10.22 -27.75
C GLU A 20 16.72 -10.65 -27.16
N ALA A 21 16.13 -11.72 -27.67
CA ALA A 21 14.86 -12.24 -27.17
C ALA A 21 14.99 -12.71 -25.73
N ASP A 22 16.09 -13.42 -25.40
CA ASP A 22 16.35 -13.89 -24.04
C ASP A 22 16.58 -12.72 -23.08
N ALA A 23 17.35 -11.72 -23.47
CA ALA A 23 17.60 -10.52 -22.67
C ALA A 23 16.31 -9.74 -22.43
N LYS A 24 15.47 -9.61 -23.45
CA LYS A 24 14.18 -8.94 -23.36
C LYS A 24 13.24 -9.67 -22.39
N ARG A 25 13.20 -10.99 -22.50
CA ARG A 25 12.40 -11.83 -21.60
C ARG A 25 12.87 -11.68 -20.16
N ASP A 26 14.18 -11.75 -19.92
CA ASP A 26 14.76 -11.60 -18.59
C ASP A 26 14.46 -10.22 -17.99
N ALA A 27 14.56 -9.18 -18.81
CA ALA A 27 14.21 -7.81 -18.39
C ALA A 27 12.73 -7.71 -18.02
N GLN A 28 11.84 -8.33 -18.79
CA GLN A 28 10.40 -8.34 -18.51
C GLN A 28 10.09 -9.10 -17.22
N ILE A 29 10.77 -10.21 -16.96
CA ILE A 29 10.60 -10.97 -15.72
C ILE A 29 11.05 -10.14 -14.52
N LYS A 30 12.21 -9.50 -14.60
CA LYS A 30 12.71 -8.62 -13.54
C LYS A 30 11.77 -7.46 -13.27
N GLU A 31 11.23 -6.86 -14.33
CA GLU A 31 10.28 -5.77 -14.20
C GLU A 31 8.99 -6.23 -13.53
N ALA A 32 8.50 -7.43 -13.91
CA ALA A 32 7.29 -7.99 -13.30
C ALA A 32 7.49 -8.28 -11.81
N ILE A 33 8.65 -8.82 -11.43
CA ILE A 33 8.99 -9.07 -10.03
C ILE A 33 9.08 -7.77 -9.25
N ALA A 34 9.73 -6.74 -9.81
CA ALA A 34 9.84 -5.43 -9.18
C ALA A 34 8.46 -4.77 -9.00
N GLU A 35 7.58 -4.92 -9.97
CA GLU A 35 6.20 -4.41 -9.90
C GLU A 35 5.40 -5.12 -8.80
N GLU A 36 5.54 -6.44 -8.72
CA GLU A 36 4.90 -7.24 -7.67
C GLU A 36 5.37 -6.81 -6.28
N GLU A 37 6.67 -6.59 -6.11
CA GLU A 37 7.25 -6.13 -4.84
C GLU A 37 6.73 -4.73 -4.47
N ARG A 38 6.65 -3.83 -5.43
CA ARG A 38 6.10 -2.48 -5.22
C ARG A 38 4.63 -2.54 -4.83
N MET A 39 3.86 -3.39 -5.48
CA MET A 39 2.45 -3.57 -5.16
C MET A 39 2.27 -4.14 -3.75
N ALA A 40 3.06 -5.14 -3.38
CA ALA A 40 3.02 -5.71 -2.03
C ALA A 40 3.37 -4.66 -0.97
N ALA A 41 4.41 -3.85 -1.20
CA ALA A 41 4.80 -2.78 -0.30
C ALA A 41 3.71 -1.71 -0.18
N ARG A 42 3.06 -1.37 -1.28
CA ARG A 42 1.94 -0.41 -1.29
C ARG A 42 0.77 -0.92 -0.48
N LEU A 43 0.40 -2.19 -0.64
CA LEU A 43 -0.71 -2.80 0.10
C LEU A 43 -0.44 -2.82 1.60
N LEU A 44 0.79 -3.16 2.01
CA LEU A 44 1.19 -3.11 3.42
C LEU A 44 1.11 -1.70 3.98
N ASN A 45 1.60 -0.72 3.22
CA ASN A 45 1.57 0.68 3.63
C ASN A 45 0.13 1.19 3.77
N ASP A 46 -0.73 0.86 2.80
CA ASP A 46 -2.14 1.23 2.85
C ASP A 46 -2.86 0.59 4.03
N ALA A 47 -2.53 -0.67 4.36
CA ALA A 47 -3.07 -1.36 5.53
C ALA A 47 -2.65 -0.67 6.84
N GLU A 48 -1.39 -0.24 6.95
CA GLU A 48 -0.91 0.50 8.11
C GLU A 48 -1.59 1.86 8.25
N ILE A 49 -1.78 2.57 7.14
CA ILE A 49 -2.49 3.84 7.13
C ILE A 49 -3.94 3.65 7.58
N ALA A 50 -4.63 2.63 7.08
CA ALA A 50 -5.99 2.33 7.46
C ALA A 50 -6.10 2.00 8.95
N LYS A 51 -5.15 1.22 9.47
CA LYS A 51 -5.09 0.89 10.90
C LYS A 51 -4.86 2.14 11.75
N SER A 52 -3.94 3.01 11.35
CA SER A 52 -3.66 4.25 12.06
C SER A 52 -4.87 5.18 12.08
N LYS A 53 -5.59 5.28 10.98
CA LYS A 53 -6.83 6.08 10.91
C LYS A 53 -7.89 5.52 11.84
N ARG A 54 -8.07 4.20 11.85
CA ARG A 54 -9.02 3.55 12.75
C ARG A 54 -8.68 3.80 14.21
N ASP A 55 -7.39 3.63 14.57
CA ASP A 55 -6.93 3.85 15.93
C ASP A 55 -7.13 5.31 16.35
N PHE A 56 -6.86 6.24 15.45
CA PHE A 56 -7.10 7.67 15.67
C PHE A 56 -8.58 7.97 15.92
N GLU A 57 -9.46 7.43 15.09
CA GLU A 57 -10.90 7.63 15.22
C GLU A 57 -11.42 7.04 16.53
N LEU A 58 -10.95 5.86 16.92
CA LEU A 58 -11.32 5.23 18.19
C LEU A 58 -10.87 6.08 19.39
N LYS A 59 -9.65 6.59 19.36
CA LYS A 59 -9.14 7.47 20.42
C LYS A 59 -9.91 8.76 20.47
N LYS A 60 -10.19 9.35 19.32
CA LYS A 60 -10.99 10.57 19.22
C LYS A 60 -12.38 10.38 19.80
N ALA A 61 -13.05 9.27 19.45
CA ALA A 61 -14.35 8.94 19.99
C ALA A 61 -14.30 8.78 21.51
N ALA A 62 -13.27 8.10 22.03
CA ALA A 62 -13.07 7.93 23.46
C ALA A 62 -12.86 9.26 24.18
N TYR A 63 -12.05 10.15 23.62
CA TYR A 63 -11.85 11.49 24.17
C TYR A 63 -13.12 12.33 24.12
N ASP A 64 -13.88 12.26 23.03
CA ASP A 64 -15.14 12.98 22.90
C ASP A 64 -16.15 12.53 23.97
N VAL A 65 -16.24 11.23 24.22
CA VAL A 65 -17.09 10.66 25.28
C VAL A 65 -16.62 11.15 26.65
N GLU A 66 -15.31 11.11 26.91
CA GLU A 66 -14.73 11.56 28.17
C GLU A 66 -15.00 13.04 28.42
N VAL A 67 -14.75 13.88 27.43
CA VAL A 67 -15.02 15.33 27.52
C VAL A 67 -16.50 15.59 27.74
N HIS A 68 -17.37 14.94 27.00
CA HIS A 68 -18.80 15.04 27.10
C HIS A 68 -19.28 14.67 28.53
N THR A 69 -18.76 13.58 29.06
CA THR A 69 -19.06 13.12 30.40
C THR A 69 -18.60 14.12 31.46
N LYS A 70 -17.39 14.66 31.32
CA LYS A 70 -16.86 15.64 32.30
C LYS A 70 -17.57 16.96 32.25
N VAL A 71 -18.03 17.41 31.10
CA VAL A 71 -18.69 18.69 30.92
C VAL A 71 -20.18 18.58 31.26
N ASN A 72 -20.88 17.60 30.71
CA ASN A 72 -22.34 17.52 30.81
C ASN A 72 -22.84 16.81 32.07
N TYR A 73 -22.10 15.83 32.56
CA TYR A 73 -22.49 15.08 33.76
C TYR A 73 -22.62 15.98 35.00
N PRO A 74 -21.63 16.83 35.32
CA PRO A 74 -21.81 17.78 36.46
C PRO A 74 -22.96 18.73 36.28
N ILE A 75 -23.26 19.15 35.04
CA ILE A 75 -24.38 20.02 34.75
C ILE A 75 -25.69 19.30 35.03
N TYR A 76 -25.85 18.05 34.62
CA TYR A 76 -27.03 17.24 34.90
C TYR A 76 -27.23 16.98 36.39
N VAL A 77 -26.17 16.66 37.11
CA VAL A 77 -26.19 16.42 38.54
C VAL A 77 -26.68 17.69 39.27
N ARG A 78 -26.18 18.85 38.90
CA ARG A 78 -26.55 20.11 39.47
C ARG A 78 -28.05 20.46 39.19
N TYR A 79 -28.48 20.18 37.97
CA TYR A 79 -29.87 20.37 37.57
C TYR A 79 -30.84 19.50 38.38
N TYR A 80 -30.56 18.21 38.49
CA TYR A 80 -31.39 17.29 39.27
C TYR A 80 -31.39 17.61 40.76
N SER A 81 -30.27 18.03 41.30
CA SER A 81 -30.15 18.45 42.69
C SER A 81 -31.04 19.66 42.98
N ASN A 82 -31.08 20.65 42.10
CA ASN A 82 -31.94 21.83 42.23
C ASN A 82 -33.41 21.47 42.16
N ILE A 83 -33.79 20.51 41.30
CA ILE A 83 -35.18 20.06 41.20
C ILE A 83 -35.63 19.37 42.49
N GLN A 84 -34.77 18.51 43.09
CA GLN A 84 -35.09 17.80 44.33
C GLN A 84 -35.19 18.71 45.53
N ASN A 85 -34.48 19.82 45.55
CA ASN A 85 -34.51 20.78 46.65
C ASN A 85 -35.72 21.74 46.60
N GLN A 86 -36.46 21.74 45.48
CA GLN A 86 -37.71 22.49 45.39
C GLN A 86 -38.89 21.63 45.85
#